data_862bfbd57039fda8f7dbafdb35e1ba90
#
_entry.id   862bfbd57039fda8f7dbafdb35e1ba90
#
_cell.length_a   1.000
_cell.length_b   1.000
_cell.length_c   1.000
_cell.angle_alpha   90.00
_cell.angle_beta   90.00
_cell.angle_gamma   90.00
#
_symmetry.space_group_name_H-M   'P 1'
#
loop_
_entity.id
_entity.type
_entity.pdbx_description
1 polymer ?
#
loop_
_entity_poly.entity_id
_entity_poly.type
_entity_poly.pdbx_seq_one_letter_code
_entity_poly.pdbx_strand_id
1 'polypeptide(L)'
;MPRASYAKVYKDVNITKVQAMHAEHIKLRCNMGACSWANIQTIKRLGNNQGTDELHEISYIYGSSNHVKEPNYPVSYTTNLPIKWEKNLSKIMVYCSPIKPAVFGSKSSIETFEFPLWFGYEISAIKLYMYTCHDLVFTGNNEIFNDLVYSGIQRKKFDNIEGLLN
;
A
#
# COMPACT_ATOMS: atom_id res chain seq x y z
N MET A 1 -5.70 -8.96 14.29
CA MET A 1 -5.67 -8.13 13.07
C MET A 1 -4.64 -8.67 12.10
N PRO A 2 -5.03 -8.98 10.87
CA PRO A 2 -4.08 -9.58 9.91
C PRO A 2 -2.82 -8.74 9.68
N ARG A 3 -2.95 -7.42 9.62
CA ARG A 3 -1.81 -6.53 9.35
C ARG A 3 -0.76 -6.59 10.45
N ALA A 4 -1.18 -6.52 11.71
CA ALA A 4 -0.25 -6.54 12.83
C ALA A 4 0.43 -7.91 12.96
N SER A 5 -0.32 -9.00 12.76
CA SER A 5 0.23 -10.35 12.75
C SER A 5 1.26 -10.52 11.65
N TYR A 6 0.96 -9.99 10.47
CA TYR A 6 1.83 -10.12 9.32
C TYR A 6 3.16 -9.42 9.53
N ALA A 7 3.14 -8.21 10.10
CA ALA A 7 4.37 -7.48 10.38
C ALA A 7 5.32 -8.26 11.29
N LYS A 8 4.79 -8.99 12.25
CA LYS A 8 5.59 -9.80 13.18
C LYS A 8 6.21 -11.04 12.52
N VAL A 9 5.59 -11.53 11.46
CA VAL A 9 6.07 -12.74 10.77
C VAL A 9 7.41 -12.51 10.09
N TYR A 10 7.60 -11.32 9.55
CA TYR A 10 8.80 -11.05 8.77
C TYR A 10 9.97 -10.58 9.63
N LYS A 11 9.75 -9.57 10.40
CA LYS A 11 10.81 -8.94 11.17
C LYS A 11 10.20 -8.12 12.27
N ASP A 12 10.92 -7.95 13.36
CA ASP A 12 10.48 -7.03 14.41
C ASP A 12 10.52 -5.61 13.89
N VAL A 13 9.33 -5.05 13.75
CA VAL A 13 9.17 -3.66 13.40
C VAL A 13 8.85 -2.90 14.67
N ASN A 14 9.25 -1.65 14.74
CA ASN A 14 8.90 -0.81 15.87
C ASN A 14 7.38 -0.64 15.89
N ILE A 15 6.71 -1.44 16.69
CA ILE A 15 5.25 -1.50 16.75
C ILE A 15 4.65 -0.14 17.15
N THR A 16 5.30 0.57 18.06
CA THR A 16 4.84 1.90 18.46
C THR A 16 4.82 2.85 17.26
N LYS A 17 5.88 2.83 16.48
CA LYS A 17 5.97 3.65 15.28
C LYS A 17 4.90 3.30 14.26
N VAL A 18 4.67 2.01 14.03
CA VAL A 18 3.65 1.53 13.09
C VAL A 18 2.26 1.95 13.56
N GLN A 19 1.95 1.73 14.82
CA GLN A 19 0.64 2.07 15.38
C GLN A 19 0.35 3.57 15.34
N ALA A 20 1.37 4.37 15.60
CA ALA A 20 1.21 5.82 15.58
C ALA A 20 0.83 6.35 14.20
N MET A 21 1.13 5.58 13.14
CA MET A 21 0.85 5.96 11.77
C MET A 21 -0.42 5.32 11.22
N HIS A 22 -1.15 4.58 12.02
CA HIS A 22 -2.37 3.93 11.59
C HIS A 22 -3.44 4.96 11.21
N ALA A 23 -4.03 4.81 10.03
CA ALA A 23 -5.06 5.71 9.54
C ALA A 23 -5.97 4.99 8.55
N GLU A 24 -7.25 5.38 8.52
CA GLU A 24 -8.20 4.90 7.52
C GLU A 24 -8.15 5.72 6.24
N HIS A 25 -7.74 6.99 6.35
CA HIS A 25 -7.59 7.87 5.21
C HIS A 25 -6.12 7.97 4.87
N ILE A 26 -5.78 7.62 3.63
CA ILE A 26 -4.38 7.56 3.18
C ILE A 26 -4.17 8.56 2.06
N LYS A 27 -3.13 9.41 2.21
CA LYS A 27 -2.65 10.21 1.10
C LYS A 27 -1.87 9.30 0.17
N LEU A 28 -2.33 9.17 -1.08
CA LEU A 28 -1.68 8.29 -2.05
C LEU A 28 -0.54 9.00 -2.76
N ARG A 29 -0.85 10.04 -3.51
CA ARG A 29 0.17 10.73 -4.30
C ARG A 29 -0.21 12.20 -4.48
N CYS A 30 0.78 13.07 -4.43
CA CYS A 30 0.61 14.47 -4.80
C CYS A 30 1.52 14.75 -6.00
N ASN A 31 0.94 15.35 -7.04
CA ASN A 31 1.66 15.66 -8.27
C ASN A 31 0.95 16.77 -9.03
N MET A 32 1.71 17.72 -9.54
CA MET A 32 1.20 18.80 -10.41
C MET A 32 0.02 19.56 -9.79
N GLY A 33 0.10 19.82 -8.49
CA GLY A 33 -0.91 20.62 -7.78
C GLY A 33 -2.12 19.84 -7.30
N ALA A 34 -2.16 18.55 -7.47
CA ALA A 34 -3.28 17.71 -7.03
C ALA A 34 -2.80 16.55 -6.19
N CYS A 35 -3.64 16.14 -5.24
CA CYS A 35 -3.37 14.96 -4.43
C CYS A 35 -4.48 13.94 -4.62
N SER A 36 -4.10 12.66 -4.56
CA SER A 36 -5.06 11.55 -4.54
C SER A 36 -5.08 10.92 -3.14
N TRP A 37 -6.25 10.42 -2.78
CA TRP A 37 -6.54 9.92 -1.44
C TRP A 37 -7.32 8.61 -1.53
N ALA A 38 -7.15 7.77 -0.53
CA ALA A 38 -7.96 6.56 -0.36
C ALA A 38 -8.61 6.59 1.01
N ASN A 39 -9.93 6.42 1.03
CA ASN A 39 -10.67 6.17 2.26
C ASN A 39 -10.90 4.67 2.34
N ILE A 40 -10.12 3.98 3.16
CA ILE A 40 -10.16 2.53 3.27
C ILE A 40 -11.45 2.12 3.97
N GLN A 41 -12.25 1.29 3.31
CA GLN A 41 -13.51 0.78 3.85
C GLN A 41 -13.33 -0.59 4.47
N THR A 42 -12.73 -1.52 3.73
CA THR A 42 -12.50 -2.87 4.22
C THR A 42 -11.16 -3.41 3.73
N ILE A 43 -10.57 -4.26 4.55
CA ILE A 43 -9.43 -5.09 4.17
C ILE A 43 -9.84 -6.53 4.45
N LYS A 44 -10.01 -7.31 3.40
CA LYS A 44 -10.49 -8.68 3.50
C LYS A 44 -9.35 -9.63 3.14
N ARG A 45 -9.04 -10.52 4.07
CA ARG A 45 -8.06 -11.56 3.80
C ARG A 45 -8.72 -12.67 3.01
N LEU A 46 -8.13 -13.02 1.86
CA LEU A 46 -8.69 -14.04 0.96
C LEU A 46 -8.09 -15.42 1.20
N GLY A 47 -7.05 -15.51 2.01
CA GLY A 47 -6.44 -16.78 2.37
C GLY A 47 -4.94 -16.67 2.46
N ASN A 48 -4.34 -17.71 3.06
CA ASN A 48 -2.90 -17.91 3.06
C ASN A 48 -2.57 -18.86 1.95
N ASN A 49 -1.57 -18.52 1.20
CA ASN A 49 -1.02 -19.50 0.31
C ASN A 49 0.20 -20.10 0.95
N GLN A 50 1.25 -20.08 0.59
CA GLN A 50 2.38 -20.81 1.14
C GLN A 50 3.02 -20.08 2.30
N GLY A 51 3.05 -20.72 3.45
CA GLY A 51 3.75 -20.20 4.61
C GLY A 51 3.15 -18.89 5.11
N THR A 52 3.90 -17.80 4.99
CA THR A 52 3.54 -16.50 5.56
C THR A 52 2.94 -15.54 4.55
N ASP A 53 2.85 -15.92 3.28
CA ASP A 53 2.29 -15.04 2.26
C ASP A 53 0.78 -14.94 2.40
N GLU A 54 0.25 -13.73 2.26
CA GLU A 54 -1.17 -13.46 2.43
C GLU A 54 -1.72 -12.62 1.29
N LEU A 55 -2.89 -13.03 0.79
CA LEU A 55 -3.61 -12.26 -0.21
C LEU A 55 -4.75 -11.50 0.45
N HIS A 56 -4.83 -10.20 0.20
CA HIS A 56 -5.88 -9.34 0.72
C HIS A 56 -6.59 -8.60 -0.40
N GLU A 57 -7.87 -8.32 -0.18
CA GLU A 57 -8.63 -7.42 -1.04
C GLU A 57 -8.95 -6.16 -0.25
N ILE A 58 -8.56 -5.02 -0.78
CA ILE A 58 -8.88 -3.72 -0.18
C ILE A 58 -10.04 -3.11 -0.95
N SER A 59 -11.06 -2.64 -0.22
CA SER A 59 -12.12 -1.82 -0.77
C SER A 59 -11.96 -0.40 -0.24
N TYR A 60 -11.97 0.58 -1.11
CA TYR A 60 -11.74 1.97 -0.73
C TYR A 60 -12.51 2.92 -1.63
N ILE A 61 -12.73 4.13 -1.11
CA ILE A 61 -13.28 5.25 -1.87
C ILE A 61 -12.11 6.13 -2.27
N TYR A 62 -12.00 6.38 -3.56
CA TYR A 62 -10.97 7.25 -4.11
C TYR A 62 -11.40 8.72 -3.98
N GLY A 63 -10.45 9.59 -3.69
CA GLY A 63 -10.69 11.01 -3.61
C GLY A 63 -9.56 11.81 -4.23
N SER A 64 -9.87 13.05 -4.57
CA SER A 64 -8.88 13.98 -5.12
C SER A 64 -9.05 15.37 -4.52
N SER A 65 -7.94 16.09 -4.39
CA SER A 65 -7.95 17.47 -3.90
C SER A 65 -6.99 18.30 -4.73
N ASN A 66 -7.31 19.59 -4.85
CA ASN A 66 -6.55 20.53 -5.68
C ASN A 66 -5.80 21.51 -4.77
N HIS A 67 -4.51 21.66 -4.99
CA HIS A 67 -3.62 22.50 -4.18
C HIS A 67 -2.74 23.40 -5.03
N VAL A 68 -3.18 23.73 -6.25
CA VAL A 68 -2.38 24.52 -7.20
C VAL A 68 -1.95 25.87 -6.61
N LYS A 69 -2.80 26.47 -5.76
CA LYS A 69 -2.53 27.78 -5.17
C LYS A 69 -1.77 27.71 -3.84
N GLU A 70 -1.49 26.52 -3.36
CA GLU A 70 -0.82 26.34 -2.08
C GLU A 70 0.67 26.08 -2.27
N PRO A 71 1.53 26.65 -1.40
CA PRO A 71 2.97 26.45 -1.53
C PRO A 71 3.40 25.01 -1.25
N ASN A 72 2.64 24.30 -0.41
CA ASN A 72 2.96 22.93 -0.01
C ASN A 72 1.73 22.05 -0.05
N TYR A 73 1.94 20.78 -0.36
CA TYR A 73 0.87 19.78 -0.28
C TYR A 73 0.55 19.45 1.19
N PRO A 74 -0.68 19.00 1.46
CA PRO A 74 -0.99 18.49 2.81
C PRO A 74 -0.06 17.34 3.19
N VAL A 75 0.40 17.35 4.43
CA VAL A 75 1.27 16.28 4.95
C VAL A 75 0.47 15.00 5.16
N SER A 76 -0.75 15.15 5.68
CA SER A 76 -1.62 14.02 5.98
C SER A 76 -3.08 14.45 5.88
N TYR A 77 -3.97 13.48 5.99
CA TYR A 77 -5.40 13.74 5.97
C TYR A 77 -5.85 14.55 7.18
N THR A 78 -6.71 15.53 6.93
CA THR A 78 -7.48 16.23 7.97
C THR A 78 -8.92 16.36 7.47
N THR A 79 -9.86 16.51 8.42
CA THR A 79 -11.28 16.54 8.08
C THR A 79 -11.71 17.77 7.29
N ASN A 80 -10.91 18.84 7.34
CA ASN A 80 -11.23 20.09 6.63
C ASN A 80 -10.61 20.19 5.24
N LEU A 81 -9.92 19.15 4.77
CA LEU A 81 -9.37 19.16 3.41
C LEU A 81 -10.50 19.09 2.38
N PRO A 82 -10.39 19.88 1.29
CA PRO A 82 -11.42 19.89 0.26
C PRO A 82 -11.29 18.69 -0.69
N ILE A 83 -11.46 17.50 -0.16
CA ILE A 83 -11.35 16.26 -0.94
C ILE A 83 -12.68 15.95 -1.61
N LYS A 84 -12.64 15.75 -2.91
CA LYS A 84 -13.79 15.29 -3.68
C LYS A 84 -13.76 13.80 -3.75
N TRP A 85 -14.64 13.14 -3.01
CA TRP A 85 -14.71 11.69 -2.96
C TRP A 85 -15.59 11.14 -4.07
N GLU A 86 -15.15 10.04 -4.67
CA GLU A 86 -15.96 9.31 -5.63
C GLU A 86 -17.10 8.57 -4.95
N LYS A 87 -18.15 8.28 -5.72
CA LYS A 87 -19.33 7.58 -5.18
C LYS A 87 -19.13 6.08 -5.16
N ASN A 88 -18.36 5.56 -6.10
CA ASN A 88 -18.20 4.12 -6.28
C ASN A 88 -17.03 3.59 -5.48
N LEU A 89 -17.22 2.37 -4.99
CA LEU A 89 -16.17 1.65 -4.29
C LEU A 89 -15.17 1.08 -5.28
N SER A 90 -13.89 1.30 -5.00
CA SER A 90 -12.81 0.67 -5.75
C SER A 90 -12.27 -0.51 -4.99
N LYS A 91 -11.81 -1.52 -5.71
CA LYS A 91 -11.21 -2.73 -5.12
C LYS A 91 -9.84 -2.97 -5.73
N ILE A 92 -8.91 -3.40 -4.89
CA ILE A 92 -7.56 -3.75 -5.33
C ILE A 92 -7.06 -4.92 -4.50
N MET A 93 -6.22 -5.73 -5.10
CA MET A 93 -5.61 -6.87 -4.44
C MET A 93 -4.21 -6.51 -3.96
N VAL A 94 -3.87 -6.98 -2.76
CA VAL A 94 -2.55 -6.79 -2.18
C VAL A 94 -2.01 -8.16 -1.78
N TYR A 95 -0.87 -8.52 -2.33
CA TYR A 95 -0.19 -9.77 -1.99
C TYR A 95 0.99 -9.47 -1.09
N CYS A 96 0.83 -9.78 0.18
CA CYS A 96 1.85 -9.56 1.20
C CYS A 96 2.85 -10.72 1.16
N SER A 97 4.04 -10.44 0.67
CA SER A 97 5.06 -11.46 0.47
C SER A 97 6.45 -10.84 0.58
N PRO A 98 7.42 -11.51 1.24
CA PRO A 98 8.78 -10.99 1.33
C PRO A 98 9.56 -11.13 0.02
N ILE A 99 9.09 -11.98 -0.90
CA ILE A 99 9.80 -12.23 -2.16
C ILE A 99 9.00 -11.85 -3.41
N LYS A 100 7.68 -11.73 -3.29
CA LYS A 100 6.80 -11.39 -4.41
C LYS A 100 5.76 -10.34 -4.02
N PRO A 101 6.17 -9.21 -3.41
CA PRO A 101 5.20 -8.20 -2.97
C PRO A 101 4.52 -7.57 -4.19
N ALA A 102 3.18 -7.49 -4.16
CA ALA A 102 2.45 -6.97 -5.30
C ALA A 102 1.14 -6.29 -4.91
N VAL A 103 0.73 -5.33 -5.72
CA VAL A 103 -0.59 -4.70 -5.67
C VAL A 103 -1.12 -4.73 -7.11
N PHE A 104 -2.34 -5.25 -7.29
CA PHE A 104 -2.87 -5.40 -8.63
C PHE A 104 -4.39 -5.33 -8.66
N GLY A 105 -4.92 -4.72 -9.71
CA GLY A 105 -6.37 -4.65 -9.93
C GLY A 105 -6.87 -5.76 -10.85
N SER A 106 -6.03 -6.19 -11.79
CA SER A 106 -6.34 -7.27 -12.71
C SER A 106 -5.65 -8.56 -12.29
N LYS A 107 -6.31 -9.70 -12.46
CA LYS A 107 -5.76 -11.02 -12.15
C LYS A 107 -4.84 -11.54 -13.25
N SER A 108 -4.59 -10.76 -14.28
CA SER A 108 -3.68 -11.09 -15.36
C SER A 108 -2.60 -10.03 -15.48
N SER A 109 -1.41 -10.45 -15.90
CA SER A 109 -0.25 -9.56 -16.07
C SER A 109 0.11 -8.82 -14.77
N ILE A 110 0.40 -9.61 -13.74
CA ILE A 110 0.75 -9.09 -12.42
C ILE A 110 2.26 -8.87 -12.37
N GLU A 111 2.66 -7.66 -11.93
CA GLU A 111 4.06 -7.32 -11.76
C GLU A 111 4.32 -7.03 -10.29
N THR A 112 5.34 -7.66 -9.71
CA THR A 112 5.70 -7.44 -8.32
C THR A 112 6.56 -6.18 -8.17
N PHE A 113 6.67 -5.68 -6.95
CA PHE A 113 7.55 -4.55 -6.66
C PHE A 113 9.01 -4.99 -6.64
N GLU A 114 9.86 -4.03 -6.94
CA GLU A 114 11.29 -4.13 -6.70
C GLU A 114 11.62 -3.22 -5.52
N PHE A 115 12.07 -3.79 -4.43
CA PHE A 115 12.43 -3.02 -3.23
C PHE A 115 13.92 -3.16 -2.94
N PRO A 116 14.60 -2.08 -2.58
CA PRO A 116 14.10 -0.71 -2.41
C PRO A 116 14.08 0.15 -3.68
N LEU A 117 14.28 -0.43 -4.86
CA LEU A 117 14.43 0.29 -6.13
C LEU A 117 13.09 0.45 -6.85
N TRP A 118 12.10 1.01 -6.15
CA TRP A 118 10.77 1.22 -6.74
C TRP A 118 10.76 2.47 -7.63
N PHE A 119 9.78 2.52 -8.55
CA PHE A 119 9.58 3.67 -9.41
C PHE A 119 8.61 4.68 -8.78
N GLY A 120 8.84 5.98 -9.04
CA GLY A 120 8.01 7.04 -8.46
C GLY A 120 6.52 6.90 -8.73
N TYR A 121 6.13 6.39 -9.91
CA TYR A 121 4.72 6.20 -10.22
C TYR A 121 4.07 5.07 -9.41
N GLU A 122 4.85 4.25 -8.73
CA GLU A 122 4.33 3.16 -7.91
C GLU A 122 3.98 3.59 -6.49
N ILE A 123 4.22 4.86 -6.13
CA ILE A 123 4.08 5.31 -4.73
C ILE A 123 2.70 5.03 -4.15
N SER A 124 1.63 5.23 -4.91
CA SER A 124 0.27 4.97 -4.42
C SER A 124 0.06 3.50 -4.07
N ALA A 125 0.50 2.61 -4.95
CA ALA A 125 0.39 1.18 -4.72
C ALA A 125 1.23 0.73 -3.54
N ILE A 126 2.45 1.26 -3.40
CA ILE A 126 3.33 0.92 -2.28
C ILE A 126 2.72 1.38 -0.96
N LYS A 127 2.07 2.55 -0.94
CA LYS A 127 1.40 3.02 0.27
C LYS A 127 0.28 2.08 0.69
N LEU A 128 -0.51 1.59 -0.26
CA LEU A 128 -1.55 0.60 0.03
C LEU A 128 -0.95 -0.72 0.52
N TYR A 129 0.16 -1.14 -0.09
CA TYR A 129 0.88 -2.34 0.35
C TYR A 129 1.38 -2.21 1.78
N MET A 130 2.08 -1.13 2.08
CA MET A 130 2.65 -0.92 3.42
C MET A 130 1.56 -0.79 4.49
N TYR A 131 0.48 -0.11 4.16
CA TYR A 131 -0.65 0.00 5.08
C TYR A 131 -1.28 -1.36 5.36
N THR A 132 -1.50 -2.15 4.32
CA THR A 132 -2.17 -3.45 4.44
C THR A 132 -1.28 -4.48 5.11
N CYS A 133 -0.02 -4.57 4.70
CA CYS A 133 0.87 -5.64 5.13
C CYS A 133 1.59 -5.34 6.42
N HIS A 134 1.82 -4.07 6.73
CA HIS A 134 2.68 -3.67 7.85
C HIS A 134 2.04 -2.62 8.78
N ASP A 135 0.82 -2.19 8.48
CA ASP A 135 0.13 -1.15 9.24
C ASP A 135 0.98 0.13 9.35
N LEU A 136 1.56 0.53 8.23
CA LEU A 136 2.57 1.58 8.16
C LEU A 136 2.20 2.59 7.08
N VAL A 137 2.39 3.88 7.38
CA VAL A 137 2.24 4.94 6.39
C VAL A 137 3.60 5.15 5.71
N PHE A 138 3.71 4.75 4.45
CA PHE A 138 4.93 4.93 3.67
C PHE A 138 5.04 6.37 3.20
N THR A 139 6.18 7.01 3.49
CA THR A 139 6.41 8.41 3.15
C THR A 139 7.35 8.60 1.96
N GLY A 140 7.80 7.50 1.35
CA GLY A 140 8.81 7.54 0.29
C GLY A 140 10.23 7.38 0.79
N ASN A 141 10.43 7.30 2.09
CA ASN A 141 11.76 7.10 2.68
C ASN A 141 12.11 5.62 2.66
N ASN A 142 13.16 5.30 1.89
CA ASN A 142 13.60 3.91 1.70
C ASN A 142 14.22 3.28 2.95
N GLU A 143 14.50 4.06 3.99
CA GLU A 143 15.07 3.51 5.22
C GLU A 143 14.15 2.46 5.86
N ILE A 144 12.84 2.57 5.63
CA ILE A 144 11.89 1.61 6.18
C ILE A 144 12.18 0.18 5.68
N PHE A 145 12.75 0.02 4.51
CA PHE A 145 13.05 -1.31 3.98
C PHE A 145 14.16 -2.00 4.77
N ASN A 146 14.99 -1.25 5.49
CA ASN A 146 15.99 -1.83 6.38
C ASN A 146 15.37 -2.48 7.62
N ASP A 147 14.20 -1.99 8.03
CA ASP A 147 13.47 -2.50 9.19
C ASP A 147 12.54 -3.66 8.81
N LEU A 148 12.36 -3.91 7.52
CA LEU A 148 11.52 -4.96 6.97
C LEU A 148 12.38 -5.96 6.21
N VAL A 149 11.77 -7.05 5.74
CA VAL A 149 12.52 -8.13 5.08
C VAL A 149 12.85 -7.87 3.62
N TYR A 150 12.50 -6.71 3.08
CA TYR A 150 12.63 -6.41 1.65
C TYR A 150 14.03 -5.91 1.33
N SER A 151 14.95 -6.80 1.14
CA SER A 151 16.33 -6.45 0.83
C SER A 151 16.72 -7.04 -0.52
N GLY A 152 16.86 -6.16 -1.53
CA GLY A 152 17.30 -6.59 -2.86
C GLY A 152 16.31 -7.48 -3.60
N ILE A 153 15.01 -7.23 -3.45
CA ILE A 153 13.97 -7.99 -4.14
C ILE A 153 13.86 -7.52 -5.58
N GLN A 154 13.90 -8.46 -6.50
CA GLN A 154 13.78 -8.16 -7.92
C GLN A 154 12.33 -8.21 -8.38
N ARG A 155 12.02 -7.37 -9.37
CA ARG A 155 10.72 -7.33 -10.02
C ARG A 155 10.49 -8.60 -10.83
N LYS A 156 9.30 -9.18 -10.69
CA LYS A 156 8.90 -10.38 -11.42
C LYS A 156 7.54 -10.15 -12.06
N LYS A 157 7.28 -10.85 -13.15
CA LYS A 157 6.00 -10.80 -13.85
C LYS A 157 5.34 -12.16 -13.82
N PHE A 158 4.03 -12.15 -13.62
CA PHE A 158 3.20 -13.35 -13.62
C PHE A 158 2.02 -13.13 -14.56
N ASP A 159 1.71 -14.14 -15.39
CA ASP A 159 0.63 -14.02 -16.36
C ASP A 159 -0.74 -14.04 -15.71
N ASN A 160 -0.85 -14.64 -14.53
CA ASN A 160 -2.12 -14.78 -13.83
C ASN A 160 -1.87 -14.91 -12.32
N ILE A 161 -2.97 -14.88 -11.57
CA ILE A 161 -2.90 -14.96 -10.11
C ILE A 161 -2.38 -16.33 -9.64
N GLU A 162 -2.69 -17.39 -10.35
CA GLU A 162 -2.21 -18.74 -9.98
C GLU A 162 -0.68 -18.79 -10.02
N GLY A 163 -0.06 -18.16 -11.01
CA GLY A 163 1.40 -18.08 -11.09
C GLY A 163 2.00 -17.30 -9.93
N LEU A 164 1.35 -16.22 -9.53
CA LEU A 164 1.82 -15.43 -8.38
C LEU A 164 1.73 -16.24 -7.08
N LEU A 165 0.64 -16.96 -6.88
CA LEU A 165 0.36 -17.68 -5.64
C LEU A 165 1.17 -18.96 -5.49
N ASN A 166 1.70 -19.50 -6.57
CA ASN A 166 2.52 -20.71 -6.52
C ASN A 166 4.02 -20.36 -6.23
#